data_8d9324831219d65e36ed456c55dfc9e6
#
_entry.id   8d9324831219d65e36ed456c55dfc9e6
#
_cell.length_a   1.000
_cell.length_b   1.000
_cell.length_c   1.000
_cell.angle_alpha   90.00
_cell.angle_beta   90.00
_cell.angle_gamma   90.00
#
_symmetry.space_group_name_H-M   'P 1'
#
loop_
_entity.id
_entity.type
_entity.pdbx_description
1 polymer ?
#
loop_
_entity_poly.entity_id
_entity_poly.type
_entity_poly.pdbx_seq_one_letter_code
_entity_poly.pdbx_strand_id
1 'polypeptide(L)'
;MTDSDTEVGPDTDVGIPDVAPRRAVTAAPDSDVPLLEVKDLKVHIPIRVRMRRALVRAVDGVSFSVHRGRTLGLVGESGCGKTTTARAAMRLVESTDGQILLNGRDITHLKGEQLRSLRKHFQIVFQDPYSALNPRLTVGQIVAEPMQAQGMKPDAIRARTDELLDLVGLQPRHRTAFPHQFSGGQRQRIGTARALATKPDVIILDEPVSALDVSVQAQVVNLFSDLQDELQMGIIFISHDLSVVRHMSDDVAVMYLGLIVEQGEAMTVLTEPLHPYTQALISAAPGRPVDRERIVLTGDVPSPVNPPTGCRFRSRCWRATEICETPPPLAVPEGYSHPVACWHPGPE
;
A
#
# COMPACT_ATOMS: atom_id res chain seq x y z
N MET A 1 -23.05 46.41 22.24
CA MET A 1 -22.51 46.82 20.95
C MET A 1 -21.01 46.67 21.01
N THR A 2 -20.53 45.57 20.52
CA THR A 2 -19.32 45.39 19.68
C THR A 2 -19.20 43.87 19.46
N ASP A 3 -19.70 43.50 18.27
CA ASP A 3 -19.45 42.19 17.69
C ASP A 3 -17.97 42.02 17.45
N SER A 4 -17.42 40.91 17.88
CA SER A 4 -16.16 40.41 17.41
C SER A 4 -16.38 39.14 16.61
N ASP A 5 -16.60 39.35 15.30
CA ASP A 5 -16.51 38.30 14.28
C ASP A 5 -15.11 37.71 14.32
N THR A 6 -15.03 36.49 14.79
CA THR A 6 -13.83 35.66 14.61
C THR A 6 -14.01 34.88 13.30
N GLU A 7 -13.43 35.39 12.21
CA GLU A 7 -13.26 34.64 10.98
C GLU A 7 -12.49 33.34 11.28
N VAL A 8 -13.18 32.23 11.17
CA VAL A 8 -12.59 30.88 11.13
C VAL A 8 -12.07 30.68 9.70
N GLY A 9 -10.76 30.71 9.56
CA GLY A 9 -10.10 30.42 8.29
C GLY A 9 -10.33 28.98 7.83
N PRO A 10 -10.31 28.74 6.51
CA PRO A 10 -10.55 27.43 5.93
C PRO A 10 -9.29 26.59 5.90
N ASP A 11 -8.88 26.01 7.02
CA ASP A 11 -7.87 24.92 7.02
C ASP A 11 -7.92 24.17 8.36
N THR A 12 -8.97 23.36 8.56
CA THR A 12 -8.88 22.28 9.51
C THR A 12 -8.44 21.04 8.75
N ASP A 13 -7.13 20.83 8.70
CA ASP A 13 -6.51 19.57 8.31
C ASP A 13 -7.02 18.46 9.26
N VAL A 14 -7.98 17.65 8.78
CA VAL A 14 -8.57 16.55 9.53
C VAL A 14 -7.71 15.30 9.31
N GLY A 15 -6.41 15.45 9.59
CA GLY A 15 -5.45 14.36 9.65
C GLY A 15 -5.59 13.54 10.94
N ILE A 16 -4.87 12.43 11.01
CA ILE A 16 -4.71 11.69 12.27
C ILE A 16 -4.08 12.67 13.27
N PRO A 17 -4.69 12.87 14.47
CA PRO A 17 -4.09 13.73 15.49
C PRO A 17 -2.66 13.27 15.78
N ASP A 18 -1.73 14.21 15.92
CA ASP A 18 -0.31 13.97 16.24
C ASP A 18 0.58 13.39 15.11
N VAL A 19 0.13 13.33 13.86
CA VAL A 19 1.00 13.01 12.73
C VAL A 19 1.63 14.31 12.20
N ALA A 20 2.95 14.38 12.24
CA ALA A 20 3.68 15.53 11.69
C ALA A 20 3.51 15.59 10.16
N PRO A 21 3.29 16.80 9.57
CA PRO A 21 3.18 16.90 8.13
C PRO A 21 4.47 16.40 7.46
N ARG A 22 4.33 15.56 6.45
CA ARG A 22 5.48 15.03 5.70
C ARG A 22 6.25 16.18 5.05
N ARG A 23 7.57 16.20 5.24
CA ARG A 23 8.42 17.14 4.53
C ARG A 23 8.33 16.86 3.03
N ALA A 24 8.05 17.89 2.24
CA ALA A 24 8.11 17.75 0.77
C ALA A 24 9.49 17.23 0.38
N VAL A 25 9.53 16.07 -0.25
CA VAL A 25 10.78 15.51 -0.79
C VAL A 25 11.17 16.39 -1.98
N THR A 26 12.10 17.31 -1.77
CA THR A 26 12.61 18.25 -2.80
C THR A 26 13.64 17.63 -3.72
N ALA A 27 13.98 16.35 -3.54
CA ALA A 27 14.91 15.65 -4.40
C ALA A 27 14.16 14.98 -5.56
N ALA A 28 14.34 15.50 -6.76
CA ALA A 28 14.09 14.72 -7.96
C ALA A 28 14.90 13.42 -7.88
N PRO A 29 14.32 12.25 -8.24
CA PRO A 29 15.06 11.00 -8.23
C PRO A 29 16.28 11.13 -9.17
N ASP A 30 17.46 10.90 -8.62
CA ASP A 30 18.74 10.93 -9.37
C ASP A 30 18.83 9.82 -10.44
N SER A 31 17.83 8.96 -10.55
CA SER A 31 17.71 7.94 -11.59
C SER A 31 16.28 7.89 -12.14
N ASP A 32 16.16 7.98 -13.46
CA ASP A 32 14.91 7.80 -14.23
C ASP A 32 14.32 6.36 -14.07
N VAL A 33 15.08 5.44 -13.50
CA VAL A 33 14.71 4.03 -13.38
C VAL A 33 14.01 3.77 -12.06
N PRO A 34 12.76 3.27 -12.08
CA PRO A 34 12.05 2.85 -10.87
C PRO A 34 12.78 1.73 -10.11
N LEU A 35 12.69 1.71 -8.78
CA LEU A 35 13.14 0.57 -7.97
C LEU A 35 12.34 -0.68 -8.30
N LEU A 36 11.01 -0.54 -8.42
CA LEU A 36 10.10 -1.59 -8.81
C LEU A 36 9.16 -1.06 -9.89
N GLU A 37 9.06 -1.80 -11.00
CA GLU A 37 8.12 -1.52 -12.07
C GLU A 37 7.29 -2.77 -12.35
N VAL A 38 5.98 -2.62 -12.39
CA VAL A 38 5.01 -3.68 -12.65
C VAL A 38 4.23 -3.30 -13.91
N LYS A 39 4.20 -4.21 -14.90
CA LYS A 39 3.54 -4.00 -16.19
C LYS A 39 2.52 -5.09 -16.46
N ASP A 40 1.28 -4.69 -16.67
CA ASP A 40 0.14 -5.55 -17.05
C ASP A 40 0.03 -6.84 -16.20
N LEU A 41 0.27 -6.71 -14.89
CA LEU A 41 0.32 -7.84 -13.98
C LEU A 41 -1.04 -8.52 -13.87
N LYS A 42 -1.06 -9.85 -14.08
CA LYS A 42 -2.26 -10.67 -13.87
C LYS A 42 -1.98 -11.78 -12.87
N VAL A 43 -2.93 -11.99 -11.96
CA VAL A 43 -2.94 -13.10 -11.01
C VAL A 43 -4.33 -13.72 -11.02
N HIS A 44 -4.44 -14.85 -11.70
CA HIS A 44 -5.67 -15.62 -11.82
C HIS A 44 -5.54 -16.88 -10.97
N ILE A 45 -6.34 -16.99 -9.91
CA ILE A 45 -6.27 -18.08 -8.93
C ILE A 45 -7.31 -19.14 -9.28
N PRO A 46 -6.89 -20.39 -9.61
CA PRO A 46 -7.82 -21.47 -9.87
C PRO A 46 -8.52 -21.90 -8.57
N ILE A 47 -9.84 -21.95 -8.61
CA ILE A 47 -10.67 -22.43 -7.50
C ILE A 47 -11.64 -23.52 -7.99
N ARG A 48 -12.24 -24.26 -7.05
CA ARG A 48 -13.34 -25.19 -7.33
C ARG A 48 -14.62 -24.64 -6.69
N VAL A 49 -15.64 -24.39 -7.51
CA VAL A 49 -16.98 -23.98 -7.07
C VAL A 49 -17.96 -25.06 -7.48
N ARG A 50 -18.59 -25.73 -6.51
CA ARG A 50 -19.58 -26.81 -6.76
C ARG A 50 -19.10 -27.81 -7.83
N MET A 51 -17.89 -28.38 -7.67
CA MET A 51 -17.24 -29.32 -8.59
C MET A 51 -16.84 -28.79 -9.99
N ARG A 52 -17.07 -27.51 -10.29
CA ARG A 52 -16.58 -26.87 -11.53
C ARG A 52 -15.29 -26.09 -11.25
N ARG A 53 -14.37 -26.08 -12.21
CA ARG A 53 -13.20 -25.22 -12.16
C ARG A 53 -13.63 -23.79 -12.50
N ALA A 54 -13.19 -22.84 -11.71
CA ALA A 54 -13.38 -21.41 -11.94
C ALA A 54 -12.07 -20.67 -11.69
N LEU A 55 -11.93 -19.47 -12.21
CA LEU A 55 -10.76 -18.60 -11.99
C LEU A 55 -11.21 -17.35 -11.25
N VAL A 56 -10.55 -17.04 -10.13
CA VAL A 56 -10.66 -15.73 -9.48
C VAL A 56 -9.66 -14.81 -10.15
N ARG A 57 -10.11 -13.77 -10.80
CA ARG A 57 -9.27 -12.72 -11.38
C ARG A 57 -8.90 -11.71 -10.31
N ALA A 58 -8.01 -12.12 -9.42
CA ALA A 58 -7.62 -11.31 -8.26
C ALA A 58 -6.86 -10.04 -8.67
N VAL A 59 -6.06 -10.14 -9.74
CA VAL A 59 -5.38 -9.03 -10.43
C VAL A 59 -5.49 -9.28 -11.92
N ASP A 60 -5.84 -8.28 -12.71
CA ASP A 60 -6.22 -8.51 -14.12
C ASP A 60 -5.72 -7.41 -15.07
N GLY A 61 -4.44 -7.05 -14.97
CA GLY A 61 -3.81 -6.04 -15.82
C GLY A 61 -3.48 -4.75 -15.02
N VAL A 62 -2.68 -4.90 -13.98
CA VAL A 62 -2.27 -3.78 -13.11
C VAL A 62 -0.86 -3.34 -13.48
N SER A 63 -0.68 -2.02 -13.66
CA SER A 63 0.62 -1.41 -13.93
C SER A 63 0.88 -0.25 -12.98
N PHE A 64 2.07 -0.23 -12.37
CA PHE A 64 2.52 0.86 -11.50
C PHE A 64 4.04 0.83 -11.34
N SER A 65 4.60 1.91 -10.81
CA SER A 65 6.02 2.01 -10.45
C SER A 65 6.21 2.53 -9.02
N VAL A 66 7.34 2.13 -8.42
CA VAL A 66 7.78 2.62 -7.11
C VAL A 66 9.19 3.17 -7.26
N HIS A 67 9.38 4.40 -6.85
CA HIS A 67 10.66 5.11 -6.95
C HIS A 67 11.38 5.17 -5.59
N ARG A 68 12.66 5.48 -5.63
CA ARG A 68 13.49 5.66 -4.44
C ARG A 68 12.97 6.82 -3.59
N GLY A 69 12.84 6.61 -2.27
CA GLY A 69 12.34 7.61 -1.34
C GLY A 69 10.88 8.00 -1.54
N ARG A 70 10.10 7.26 -2.36
CA ARG A 70 8.68 7.54 -2.59
C ARG A 70 7.78 6.41 -2.10
N THR A 71 6.58 6.77 -1.69
CA THR A 71 5.52 5.84 -1.27
C THR A 71 4.39 5.81 -2.29
N LEU A 72 4.09 4.61 -2.79
CA LEU A 72 2.86 4.33 -3.54
C LEU A 72 1.77 3.82 -2.60
N GLY A 73 0.71 4.60 -2.41
CA GLY A 73 -0.51 4.18 -1.73
C GLY A 73 -1.37 3.30 -2.61
N LEU A 74 -1.70 2.09 -2.16
CA LEU A 74 -2.59 1.19 -2.87
C LEU A 74 -3.91 1.08 -2.11
N VAL A 75 -4.97 1.69 -2.62
CA VAL A 75 -6.25 1.87 -1.92
C VAL A 75 -7.41 1.19 -2.64
N GLY A 76 -8.50 0.92 -1.93
CA GLY A 76 -9.72 0.32 -2.46
C GLY A 76 -10.42 -0.56 -1.43
N GLU A 77 -11.65 -1.03 -1.76
CA GLU A 77 -12.45 -1.90 -0.89
C GLU A 77 -11.72 -3.22 -0.55
N SER A 78 -12.12 -3.85 0.56
CA SER A 78 -11.59 -5.18 0.94
C SER A 78 -11.86 -6.19 -0.17
N GLY A 79 -10.87 -7.05 -0.47
CA GLY A 79 -10.99 -8.06 -1.53
C GLY A 79 -10.80 -7.55 -2.97
N CYS A 80 -10.51 -6.26 -3.21
CA CYS A 80 -10.28 -5.75 -4.58
C CYS A 80 -8.95 -6.17 -5.22
N GLY A 81 -8.03 -6.84 -4.47
CA GLY A 81 -6.78 -7.39 -5.01
C GLY A 81 -5.48 -6.74 -4.51
N LYS A 82 -5.51 -5.74 -3.63
CA LYS A 82 -4.33 -4.98 -3.15
C LYS A 82 -3.20 -5.88 -2.62
N THR A 83 -3.50 -6.67 -1.59
CA THR A 83 -2.52 -7.60 -0.99
C THR A 83 -2.00 -8.63 -2.00
N THR A 84 -2.87 -9.11 -2.91
CA THR A 84 -2.46 -10.05 -3.96
C THR A 84 -1.50 -9.37 -4.95
N THR A 85 -1.79 -8.13 -5.37
CA THR A 85 -0.92 -7.32 -6.23
C THR A 85 0.45 -7.13 -5.60
N ALA A 86 0.49 -6.68 -4.34
CA ALA A 86 1.73 -6.46 -3.61
C ALA A 86 2.55 -7.76 -3.45
N ARG A 87 1.90 -8.86 -3.07
CA ARG A 87 2.57 -10.17 -2.94
C ARG A 87 3.08 -10.71 -4.27
N ALA A 88 2.36 -10.48 -5.37
CA ALA A 88 2.82 -10.89 -6.70
C ALA A 88 4.00 -10.03 -7.16
N ALA A 89 3.97 -8.71 -6.93
CA ALA A 89 5.09 -7.80 -7.21
C ALA A 89 6.39 -8.21 -6.50
N MET A 90 6.28 -8.78 -5.28
CA MET A 90 7.41 -9.37 -4.54
C MET A 90 7.74 -10.82 -4.93
N ARG A 91 7.08 -11.39 -5.91
CA ARG A 91 7.25 -12.81 -6.27
C ARG A 91 6.97 -13.79 -5.11
N LEU A 92 6.07 -13.41 -4.18
CA LEU A 92 5.52 -14.30 -3.15
C LEU A 92 4.36 -15.14 -3.70
N VAL A 93 3.66 -14.60 -4.70
CA VAL A 93 2.64 -15.26 -5.49
C VAL A 93 3.09 -15.25 -6.94
N GLU A 94 2.94 -16.36 -7.67
CA GLU A 94 3.26 -16.40 -9.10
C GLU A 94 2.24 -15.60 -9.89
N SER A 95 2.72 -14.76 -10.82
CA SER A 95 1.88 -14.08 -11.79
C SER A 95 1.44 -15.05 -12.88
N THR A 96 0.21 -14.85 -13.38
CA THR A 96 -0.30 -15.59 -14.55
C THR A 96 0.23 -14.97 -15.83
N ASP A 97 0.42 -13.64 -15.84
CA ASP A 97 0.90 -12.85 -16.97
C ASP A 97 1.46 -11.50 -16.46
N GLY A 98 2.07 -10.72 -17.38
CA GLY A 98 2.66 -9.43 -17.07
C GLY A 98 4.15 -9.51 -16.74
N GLN A 99 4.75 -8.37 -16.41
CA GLN A 99 6.17 -8.23 -16.18
C GLN A 99 6.45 -7.50 -14.86
N ILE A 100 7.48 -7.94 -14.15
CA ILE A 100 7.96 -7.34 -12.89
C ILE A 100 9.45 -7.05 -13.04
N LEU A 101 9.83 -5.79 -12.93
CA LEU A 101 11.22 -5.36 -13.00
C LEU A 101 11.67 -4.79 -11.65
N LEU A 102 12.83 -5.19 -11.20
CA LEU A 102 13.52 -4.66 -10.02
C LEU A 102 14.80 -3.97 -10.47
N ASN A 103 14.93 -2.67 -10.22
CA ASN A 103 16.03 -1.84 -10.70
C ASN A 103 16.29 -2.05 -12.21
N GLY A 104 15.22 -2.10 -13.02
CA GLY A 104 15.26 -2.32 -14.47
C GLY A 104 15.50 -3.79 -14.90
N ARG A 105 15.79 -4.71 -13.96
CA ARG A 105 16.00 -6.13 -14.27
C ARG A 105 14.69 -6.90 -14.18
N ASP A 106 14.35 -7.67 -15.22
CA ASP A 106 13.20 -8.56 -15.21
C ASP A 106 13.39 -9.71 -14.21
N ILE A 107 12.46 -9.83 -13.25
CA ILE A 107 12.43 -10.84 -12.21
C ILE A 107 11.21 -11.75 -12.30
N THR A 108 10.39 -11.58 -13.34
CA THR A 108 9.06 -12.21 -13.48
C THR A 108 9.10 -13.73 -13.38
N HIS A 109 10.09 -14.36 -14.01
CA HIS A 109 10.16 -15.82 -14.09
C HIS A 109 11.34 -16.44 -13.34
N LEU A 110 12.06 -15.65 -12.53
CA LEU A 110 13.18 -16.18 -11.73
C LEU A 110 12.70 -17.21 -10.72
N LYS A 111 13.49 -18.27 -10.53
CA LYS A 111 13.20 -19.38 -9.60
C LYS A 111 14.45 -19.77 -8.80
N GLY A 112 14.24 -20.63 -7.80
CA GLY A 112 15.33 -21.23 -7.02
C GLY A 112 16.26 -20.20 -6.37
N GLU A 113 17.57 -20.40 -6.54
CA GLU A 113 18.61 -19.57 -5.94
C GLU A 113 18.58 -18.11 -6.42
N GLN A 114 18.27 -17.88 -7.69
CA GLN A 114 18.15 -16.53 -8.25
C GLN A 114 17.02 -15.73 -7.59
N LEU A 115 15.86 -16.34 -7.38
CA LEU A 115 14.76 -15.69 -6.68
C LEU A 115 15.09 -15.53 -5.19
N ARG A 116 15.75 -16.51 -4.56
CA ARG A 116 16.15 -16.45 -3.16
C ARG A 116 17.11 -15.28 -2.89
N SER A 117 18.08 -15.05 -3.78
CA SER A 117 19.03 -13.93 -3.65
C SER A 117 18.37 -12.56 -3.73
N LEU A 118 17.22 -12.46 -4.41
CA LEU A 118 16.44 -11.20 -4.51
C LEU A 118 15.61 -10.90 -3.26
N ARG A 119 15.33 -11.89 -2.40
CA ARG A 119 14.49 -11.70 -1.21
C ARG A 119 15.04 -10.63 -0.24
N LYS A 120 16.34 -10.36 -0.26
CA LYS A 120 16.95 -9.29 0.53
C LYS A 120 16.50 -7.89 0.10
N HIS A 121 16.13 -7.71 -1.18
CA HIS A 121 15.70 -6.43 -1.73
C HIS A 121 14.22 -6.13 -1.49
N PHE A 122 13.44 -7.15 -1.12
CA PHE A 122 12.00 -7.03 -0.87
C PHE A 122 11.67 -7.52 0.53
N GLN A 123 10.96 -6.71 1.28
CA GLN A 123 10.45 -7.12 2.58
C GLN A 123 8.99 -6.69 2.76
N ILE A 124 8.30 -7.34 3.70
CA ILE A 124 6.90 -7.05 3.99
C ILE A 124 6.68 -6.95 5.50
N VAL A 125 5.93 -5.94 5.89
CA VAL A 125 5.33 -5.81 7.22
C VAL A 125 3.87 -6.19 7.09
N PHE A 126 3.44 -7.21 7.82
CA PHE A 126 2.10 -7.79 7.73
C PHE A 126 1.09 -7.03 8.59
N GLN A 127 -0.17 -7.15 8.21
CA GLN A 127 -1.33 -6.53 8.84
C GLN A 127 -1.47 -6.91 10.34
N ASP A 128 -1.31 -8.18 10.68
CA ASP A 128 -1.45 -8.66 12.05
C ASP A 128 -0.08 -8.93 12.68
N PRO A 129 0.38 -8.04 13.58
CA PRO A 129 1.65 -8.23 14.27
C PRO A 129 1.66 -9.44 15.22
N TYR A 130 0.49 -9.95 15.62
CA TYR A 130 0.39 -11.12 16.50
C TYR A 130 0.71 -12.42 15.76
N SER A 131 0.18 -12.58 14.55
CA SER A 131 0.43 -13.78 13.72
C SER A 131 1.75 -13.70 12.96
N ALA A 132 2.28 -12.50 12.75
CA ALA A 132 3.50 -12.29 11.97
C ALA A 132 4.80 -12.67 12.71
N LEU A 133 4.77 -12.74 14.04
CA LEU A 133 5.95 -13.03 14.88
C LEU A 133 5.82 -14.42 15.49
N ASN A 134 6.85 -15.26 15.34
CA ASN A 134 6.88 -16.57 15.99
C ASN A 134 6.97 -16.41 17.52
N PRO A 135 5.94 -16.80 18.30
CA PRO A 135 5.90 -16.56 19.74
C PRO A 135 6.93 -17.38 20.54
N ARG A 136 7.58 -18.37 19.91
CA ARG A 136 8.61 -19.24 20.52
C ARG A 136 10.02 -18.68 20.40
N LEU A 137 10.20 -17.64 19.57
CA LEU A 137 11.50 -17.00 19.35
C LEU A 137 11.58 -15.70 20.16
N THR A 138 12.80 -15.37 20.60
CA THR A 138 13.06 -14.04 21.17
C THR A 138 13.04 -12.96 20.09
N VAL A 139 12.87 -11.71 20.48
CA VAL A 139 12.91 -10.55 19.56
C VAL A 139 14.20 -10.56 18.75
N GLY A 140 15.34 -10.78 19.37
CA GLY A 140 16.63 -10.85 18.68
C GLY A 140 16.69 -11.98 17.64
N GLN A 141 16.10 -13.14 17.93
CA GLN A 141 16.02 -14.24 16.98
C GLN A 141 15.12 -13.90 15.79
N ILE A 142 13.96 -13.28 16.04
CA ILE A 142 13.01 -12.86 15.00
C ILE A 142 13.65 -11.85 14.05
N VAL A 143 14.33 -10.83 14.57
CA VAL A 143 15.02 -9.82 13.75
C VAL A 143 16.20 -10.42 12.99
N ALA A 144 16.86 -11.44 13.55
CA ALA A 144 17.98 -12.12 12.93
C ALA A 144 17.60 -13.06 11.77
N GLU A 145 16.35 -13.57 11.72
CA GLU A 145 15.94 -14.58 10.72
C GLU A 145 16.28 -14.20 9.27
N PRO A 146 15.95 -12.98 8.75
CA PRO A 146 16.27 -12.63 7.37
C PRO A 146 17.77 -12.57 7.10
N MET A 147 18.57 -12.11 8.07
CA MET A 147 20.03 -12.03 7.96
C MET A 147 20.68 -13.41 7.95
N GLN A 148 20.19 -14.33 8.80
CA GLN A 148 20.61 -15.73 8.82
C GLN A 148 20.31 -16.41 7.48
N ALA A 149 19.11 -16.18 6.92
CA ALA A 149 18.71 -16.72 5.63
C ALA A 149 19.61 -16.23 4.47
N GLN A 150 20.26 -15.07 4.63
CA GLN A 150 21.25 -14.52 3.69
C GLN A 150 22.70 -14.94 4.02
N GLY A 151 22.92 -15.78 5.04
CA GLY A 151 24.23 -16.29 5.39
C GLY A 151 25.16 -15.26 6.05
N MET A 152 24.61 -14.21 6.68
CA MET A 152 25.43 -13.25 7.42
C MET A 152 26.13 -13.89 8.63
N LYS A 153 27.32 -13.37 8.97
CA LYS A 153 28.08 -13.85 10.13
C LYS A 153 27.39 -13.50 11.45
N PRO A 154 27.47 -14.37 12.49
CA PRO A 154 26.79 -14.16 13.78
C PRO A 154 27.08 -12.81 14.44
N ASP A 155 28.33 -12.34 14.44
CA ASP A 155 28.70 -11.06 15.05
C ASP A 155 28.09 -9.87 14.31
N ALA A 156 28.05 -9.92 12.97
CA ALA A 156 27.39 -8.90 12.15
C ALA A 156 25.87 -8.89 12.38
N ILE A 157 25.25 -10.07 12.52
CA ILE A 157 23.82 -10.20 12.85
C ILE A 157 23.54 -9.55 14.20
N ARG A 158 24.37 -9.82 15.22
CA ARG A 158 24.17 -9.26 16.56
C ARG A 158 24.25 -7.73 16.55
N ALA A 159 25.31 -7.18 15.96
CA ALA A 159 25.51 -5.74 15.86
C ALA A 159 24.34 -5.07 15.11
N ARG A 160 23.94 -5.65 13.96
CA ARG A 160 22.81 -5.11 13.17
C ARG A 160 21.47 -5.24 13.89
N THR A 161 21.25 -6.30 14.68
CA THR A 161 20.02 -6.45 15.48
C THR A 161 19.93 -5.36 16.53
N ASP A 162 21.00 -5.05 17.24
CA ASP A 162 21.01 -4.00 18.28
C ASP A 162 20.79 -2.61 17.64
N GLU A 163 21.41 -2.32 16.48
CA GLU A 163 21.17 -1.12 15.68
C GLU A 163 19.69 -1.00 15.24
N LEU A 164 19.09 -2.07 14.74
CA LEU A 164 17.71 -2.09 14.30
C LEU A 164 16.71 -1.91 15.43
N LEU A 165 16.97 -2.47 16.61
CA LEU A 165 16.12 -2.24 17.78
C LEU A 165 16.13 -0.77 18.19
N ASP A 166 17.29 -0.14 18.20
CA ASP A 166 17.42 1.28 18.49
C ASP A 166 16.69 2.14 17.44
N LEU A 167 16.88 1.83 16.15
CA LEU A 167 16.25 2.51 15.02
C LEU A 167 14.71 2.52 15.11
N VAL A 168 14.10 1.43 15.59
CA VAL A 168 12.64 1.36 15.78
C VAL A 168 12.19 1.83 17.19
N GLY A 169 13.08 2.43 17.97
CA GLY A 169 12.80 2.94 19.32
C GLY A 169 12.56 1.85 20.37
N LEU A 170 13.19 0.69 20.21
CA LEU A 170 13.21 -0.40 21.20
C LEU A 170 14.58 -0.45 21.86
N GLN A 171 14.59 -0.79 23.15
CA GLN A 171 15.86 -0.87 23.90
C GLN A 171 16.61 -2.18 23.60
N PRO A 172 17.94 -2.19 23.57
CA PRO A 172 18.75 -3.40 23.31
C PRO A 172 18.45 -4.57 24.26
N ARG A 173 18.03 -4.28 25.50
CA ARG A 173 17.60 -5.31 26.48
C ARG A 173 16.38 -6.11 26.00
N HIS A 174 15.56 -5.56 25.12
CA HIS A 174 14.39 -6.25 24.56
C HIS A 174 14.77 -7.41 23.65
N ARG A 175 16.03 -7.55 23.23
CA ARG A 175 16.52 -8.63 22.38
C ARG A 175 16.25 -10.02 22.93
N THR A 176 16.29 -10.21 24.25
CA THR A 176 16.06 -11.50 24.93
C THR A 176 14.61 -11.75 25.32
N ALA A 177 13.75 -10.75 25.17
CA ALA A 177 12.33 -10.84 25.48
C ALA A 177 11.54 -11.56 24.37
N PHE A 178 10.36 -12.07 24.70
CA PHE A 178 9.46 -12.74 23.77
C PHE A 178 8.33 -11.82 23.31
N PRO A 179 7.77 -12.04 22.10
CA PRO A 179 6.72 -11.19 21.53
C PRO A 179 5.50 -10.96 22.43
N HIS A 180 5.10 -11.94 23.21
CA HIS A 180 3.93 -11.83 24.11
C HIS A 180 4.12 -10.81 25.24
N GLN A 181 5.33 -10.36 25.50
CA GLN A 181 5.67 -9.35 26.52
C GLN A 181 5.52 -7.89 26.03
N PHE A 182 5.11 -7.71 24.76
CA PHE A 182 5.04 -6.41 24.10
C PHE A 182 3.61 -6.03 23.72
N SER A 183 3.33 -4.71 23.69
CA SER A 183 2.08 -4.17 23.15
C SER A 183 1.99 -4.37 21.62
N GLY A 184 0.80 -4.17 21.05
CA GLY A 184 0.58 -4.26 19.60
C GLY A 184 1.53 -3.37 18.79
N GLY A 185 1.65 -2.09 19.17
CA GLY A 185 2.57 -1.15 18.51
C GLY A 185 4.05 -1.53 18.67
N GLN A 186 4.46 -2.05 19.84
CA GLN A 186 5.82 -2.56 20.01
C GLN A 186 6.08 -3.82 19.16
N ARG A 187 5.10 -4.71 18.99
CA ARG A 187 5.22 -5.87 18.07
C ARG A 187 5.33 -5.41 16.62
N GLN A 188 4.58 -4.36 16.24
CA GLN A 188 4.71 -3.77 14.91
C GLN A 188 6.13 -3.24 14.69
N ARG A 189 6.73 -2.55 15.67
CA ARG A 189 8.13 -2.10 15.62
C ARG A 189 9.12 -3.28 15.49
N ILE A 190 8.88 -4.41 16.16
CA ILE A 190 9.69 -5.64 16.00
C ILE A 190 9.57 -6.18 14.57
N GLY A 191 8.34 -6.24 14.00
CA GLY A 191 8.09 -6.62 12.61
C GLY A 191 8.79 -5.70 11.62
N THR A 192 8.81 -4.39 11.89
CA THR A 192 9.54 -3.38 11.10
C THR A 192 11.06 -3.61 11.18
N ALA A 193 11.62 -3.82 12.37
CA ALA A 193 13.05 -4.13 12.55
C ALA A 193 13.45 -5.38 11.76
N ARG A 194 12.62 -6.45 11.79
CA ARG A 194 12.84 -7.66 11.00
C ARG A 194 12.84 -7.37 9.50
N ALA A 195 11.89 -6.57 9.01
CA ALA A 195 11.80 -6.23 7.60
C ALA A 195 13.00 -5.39 7.13
N LEU A 196 13.53 -4.51 7.97
CA LEU A 196 14.70 -3.67 7.67
C LEU A 196 16.05 -4.41 7.81
N ALA A 197 16.05 -5.64 8.30
CA ALA A 197 17.26 -6.39 8.63
C ALA A 197 18.24 -6.55 7.45
N THR A 198 17.71 -6.76 6.25
CA THR A 198 18.48 -6.97 5.01
C THR A 198 18.75 -5.69 4.22
N LYS A 199 18.38 -4.49 4.73
CA LYS A 199 18.43 -3.22 4.01
C LYS A 199 17.70 -3.30 2.65
N PRO A 200 16.37 -3.52 2.64
CA PRO A 200 15.63 -3.72 1.41
C PRO A 200 15.56 -2.44 0.57
N ASP A 201 15.48 -2.60 -0.76
CA ASP A 201 15.22 -1.50 -1.69
C ASP A 201 13.74 -1.10 -1.64
N VAL A 202 12.84 -2.10 -1.49
CA VAL A 202 11.38 -1.89 -1.44
C VAL A 202 10.78 -2.63 -0.25
N ILE A 203 9.92 -1.93 0.49
CA ILE A 203 9.15 -2.52 1.60
C ILE A 203 7.64 -2.41 1.30
N ILE A 204 6.91 -3.48 1.59
CA ILE A 204 5.44 -3.45 1.56
C ILE A 204 4.91 -3.35 2.98
N LEU A 205 4.03 -2.41 3.19
CA LEU A 205 3.28 -2.21 4.41
C LEU A 205 1.83 -2.62 4.15
N ASP A 206 1.48 -3.87 4.50
CA ASP A 206 0.15 -4.44 4.25
C ASP A 206 -0.75 -4.17 5.46
N GLU A 207 -1.53 -3.09 5.40
CA GLU A 207 -2.40 -2.58 6.48
C GLU A 207 -1.71 -2.48 7.86
N PRO A 208 -0.54 -1.84 7.96
CA PRO A 208 0.35 -1.95 9.12
C PRO A 208 -0.22 -1.34 10.40
N VAL A 209 -1.29 -0.56 10.32
CA VAL A 209 -1.89 0.17 11.45
C VAL A 209 -3.36 -0.19 11.72
N SER A 210 -3.98 -1.04 10.90
CA SER A 210 -5.43 -1.34 10.98
C SER A 210 -5.90 -1.98 12.30
N ALA A 211 -5.00 -2.66 13.02
CA ALA A 211 -5.27 -3.35 14.28
C ALA A 211 -4.83 -2.53 15.53
N LEU A 212 -4.40 -1.27 15.34
CA LEU A 212 -3.86 -0.42 16.39
C LEU A 212 -4.84 0.70 16.75
N ASP A 213 -4.77 1.20 17.99
CA ASP A 213 -5.48 2.42 18.36
C ASP A 213 -4.90 3.67 17.68
N VAL A 214 -5.68 4.74 17.57
CA VAL A 214 -5.35 5.94 16.78
C VAL A 214 -4.02 6.57 17.21
N SER A 215 -3.73 6.61 18.52
CA SER A 215 -2.49 7.21 19.01
C SER A 215 -1.25 6.40 18.66
N VAL A 216 -1.37 5.07 18.66
CA VAL A 216 -0.30 4.15 18.24
C VAL A 216 -0.15 4.15 16.72
N GLN A 217 -1.26 4.29 15.96
CA GLN A 217 -1.21 4.45 14.51
C GLN A 217 -0.32 5.62 14.11
N ALA A 218 -0.54 6.81 14.72
CA ALA A 218 0.28 8.00 14.44
C ALA A 218 1.77 7.74 14.67
N GLN A 219 2.12 7.09 15.79
CA GLN A 219 3.52 6.75 16.09
C GLN A 219 4.15 5.79 15.07
N VAL A 220 3.39 4.81 14.57
CA VAL A 220 3.88 3.85 13.57
C VAL A 220 4.02 4.51 12.20
N VAL A 221 3.08 5.39 11.83
CA VAL A 221 3.13 6.17 10.59
C VAL A 221 4.35 7.08 10.57
N ASN A 222 4.57 7.86 11.65
CA ASN A 222 5.76 8.72 11.78
C ASN A 222 7.05 7.91 11.70
N LEU A 223 7.12 6.77 12.38
CA LEU A 223 8.28 5.87 12.30
C LEU A 223 8.59 5.46 10.84
N PHE A 224 7.58 5.09 10.04
CA PHE A 224 7.82 4.73 8.64
C PHE A 224 8.23 5.92 7.78
N SER A 225 7.71 7.12 8.04
CA SER A 225 8.12 8.34 7.36
C SER A 225 9.59 8.66 7.65
N ASP A 226 10.00 8.64 8.92
CA ASP A 226 11.38 8.88 9.34
C ASP A 226 12.34 7.85 8.72
N LEU A 227 11.96 6.56 8.76
CA LEU A 227 12.73 5.48 8.15
C LEU A 227 12.86 5.62 6.63
N GLN A 228 11.83 6.08 5.95
CA GLN A 228 11.89 6.31 4.51
C GLN A 228 12.83 7.46 4.17
N ASP A 229 12.77 8.56 4.91
CA ASP A 229 13.65 9.72 4.73
C ASP A 229 15.12 9.35 4.98
N GLU A 230 15.39 8.53 6.00
CA GLU A 230 16.75 8.10 6.34
C GLU A 230 17.31 7.06 5.35
N LEU A 231 16.51 6.05 5.01
CA LEU A 231 16.97 4.88 4.24
C LEU A 231 16.72 5.01 2.73
N GLN A 232 15.95 6.01 2.30
CA GLN A 232 15.62 6.26 0.89
C GLN A 232 15.06 5.02 0.16
N MET A 233 14.33 4.16 0.86
CA MET A 233 13.68 2.98 0.27
C MET A 233 12.35 3.35 -0.40
N GLY A 234 11.92 2.55 -1.38
CA GLY A 234 10.57 2.63 -1.95
C GLY A 234 9.56 1.94 -1.02
N ILE A 235 8.37 2.51 -0.87
CA ILE A 235 7.30 1.92 -0.05
C ILE A 235 6.06 1.65 -0.92
N ILE A 236 5.46 0.46 -0.77
CA ILE A 236 4.07 0.20 -1.17
C ILE A 236 3.24 0.16 0.10
N PHE A 237 2.38 1.15 0.27
CA PHE A 237 1.52 1.30 1.43
C PHE A 237 0.09 0.89 1.12
N ILE A 238 -0.37 -0.21 1.70
CA ILE A 238 -1.74 -0.70 1.52
C ILE A 238 -2.56 -0.27 2.73
N SER A 239 -3.64 0.46 2.49
CA SER A 239 -4.60 0.82 3.53
C SER A 239 -6.00 0.99 2.94
N HIS A 240 -7.01 0.84 3.78
CA HIS A 240 -8.39 1.26 3.50
C HIS A 240 -8.71 2.61 4.16
N ASP A 241 -7.83 3.13 5.00
CA ASP A 241 -7.95 4.46 5.63
C ASP A 241 -7.26 5.51 4.74
N LEU A 242 -8.08 6.32 4.07
CA LEU A 242 -7.60 7.36 3.16
C LEU A 242 -6.89 8.52 3.87
N SER A 243 -7.16 8.74 5.16
CA SER A 243 -6.47 9.78 5.93
C SER A 243 -5.00 9.42 6.15
N VAL A 244 -4.73 8.16 6.48
CA VAL A 244 -3.37 7.63 6.58
C VAL A 244 -2.66 7.63 5.22
N VAL A 245 -3.39 7.22 4.16
CA VAL A 245 -2.85 7.20 2.79
C VAL A 245 -2.44 8.59 2.34
N ARG A 246 -3.31 9.60 2.55
CA ARG A 246 -3.03 11.01 2.23
C ARG A 246 -1.73 11.50 2.88
N HIS A 247 -1.45 11.02 4.10
CA HIS A 247 -0.28 11.43 4.85
C HIS A 247 1.00 10.69 4.43
N MET A 248 0.87 9.39 4.15
CA MET A 248 2.02 8.51 3.87
C MET A 248 2.45 8.49 2.41
N SER A 249 1.54 8.80 1.45
CA SER A 249 1.76 8.47 0.05
C SER A 249 2.12 9.70 -0.78
N ASP A 250 3.10 9.54 -1.67
CA ASP A 250 3.42 10.51 -2.72
C ASP A 250 2.53 10.30 -3.94
N ASP A 251 2.30 9.02 -4.28
CA ASP A 251 1.44 8.59 -5.37
C ASP A 251 0.37 7.64 -4.84
N VAL A 252 -0.79 7.60 -5.47
CA VAL A 252 -1.89 6.69 -5.15
C VAL A 252 -2.36 5.95 -6.38
N ALA A 253 -2.63 4.66 -6.22
CA ALA A 253 -3.33 3.83 -7.18
C ALA A 253 -4.60 3.26 -6.53
N VAL A 254 -5.76 3.61 -7.09
CA VAL A 254 -7.06 3.16 -6.62
C VAL A 254 -7.45 1.89 -7.34
N MET A 255 -7.64 0.81 -6.57
CA MET A 255 -7.99 -0.50 -7.11
C MET A 255 -9.46 -0.83 -6.91
N TYR A 256 -10.09 -1.32 -7.97
CA TYR A 256 -11.43 -1.90 -7.95
C TYR A 256 -11.46 -3.23 -8.69
N LEU A 257 -11.89 -4.29 -8.02
CA LEU A 257 -12.10 -5.63 -8.58
C LEU A 257 -10.94 -6.11 -9.50
N GLY A 258 -9.68 -5.99 -9.01
CA GLY A 258 -8.48 -6.46 -9.69
C GLY A 258 -7.91 -5.55 -10.77
N LEU A 259 -8.41 -4.32 -10.92
CA LEU A 259 -7.90 -3.30 -11.85
C LEU A 259 -7.55 -2.02 -11.09
N ILE A 260 -6.58 -1.26 -11.60
CA ILE A 260 -6.41 0.15 -11.22
C ILE A 260 -7.41 0.96 -12.04
N VAL A 261 -8.25 1.74 -11.34
CA VAL A 261 -9.28 2.59 -11.96
C VAL A 261 -8.87 4.05 -12.01
N GLU A 262 -7.95 4.47 -11.15
CA GLU A 262 -7.40 5.82 -11.11
C GLU A 262 -6.04 5.80 -10.43
N GLN A 263 -5.06 6.58 -10.91
CA GLN A 263 -3.75 6.70 -10.27
C GLN A 263 -3.12 8.06 -10.55
N GLY A 264 -2.24 8.50 -9.66
CA GLY A 264 -1.52 9.76 -9.81
C GLY A 264 -0.91 10.22 -8.49
N GLU A 265 -0.48 11.48 -8.46
CA GLU A 265 -0.03 12.14 -7.24
C GLU A 265 -1.15 12.07 -6.17
N ALA A 266 -0.78 11.71 -4.95
CA ALA A 266 -1.75 11.41 -3.88
C ALA A 266 -2.67 12.60 -3.59
N MET A 267 -2.11 13.80 -3.46
CA MET A 267 -2.91 15.00 -3.19
C MET A 267 -3.90 15.27 -4.32
N THR A 268 -3.46 15.18 -5.57
CA THR A 268 -4.31 15.43 -6.74
C THR A 268 -5.48 14.42 -6.80
N VAL A 269 -5.19 13.12 -6.72
CA VAL A 269 -6.22 12.06 -6.78
C VAL A 269 -7.20 12.17 -5.61
N LEU A 270 -6.73 12.51 -4.41
CA LEU A 270 -7.58 12.57 -3.21
C LEU A 270 -8.39 13.88 -3.08
N THR A 271 -7.97 14.97 -3.72
CA THR A 271 -8.71 16.24 -3.71
C THR A 271 -9.60 16.44 -4.94
N GLU A 272 -9.15 15.94 -6.09
CA GLU A 272 -9.82 16.06 -7.39
C GLU A 272 -10.05 14.68 -8.03
N PRO A 273 -10.82 13.78 -7.37
CA PRO A 273 -11.06 12.44 -7.88
C PRO A 273 -11.88 12.46 -9.17
N LEU A 274 -11.43 11.72 -10.19
CA LEU A 274 -12.06 11.67 -11.50
C LEU A 274 -12.98 10.45 -11.66
N HIS A 275 -12.62 9.31 -11.07
CA HIS A 275 -13.45 8.10 -11.17
C HIS A 275 -14.58 8.11 -10.14
N PRO A 276 -15.84 7.82 -10.51
CA PRO A 276 -16.95 7.78 -9.57
C PRO A 276 -16.71 6.89 -8.34
N TYR A 277 -16.01 5.76 -8.50
CA TYR A 277 -15.63 4.93 -7.37
C TYR A 277 -14.68 5.63 -6.38
N THR A 278 -13.68 6.37 -6.88
CA THR A 278 -12.77 7.15 -6.04
C THR A 278 -13.52 8.25 -5.30
N GLN A 279 -14.46 8.93 -5.97
CA GLN A 279 -15.34 9.93 -5.34
C GLN A 279 -16.14 9.31 -4.19
N ALA A 280 -16.73 8.13 -4.41
CA ALA A 280 -17.48 7.43 -3.39
C ALA A 280 -16.60 7.01 -2.20
N LEU A 281 -15.38 6.48 -2.46
CA LEU A 281 -14.42 6.14 -1.40
C LEU A 281 -14.06 7.35 -0.55
N ILE A 282 -13.70 8.46 -1.18
CA ILE A 282 -13.33 9.70 -0.49
C ILE A 282 -14.52 10.27 0.28
N SER A 283 -15.73 10.21 -0.29
CA SER A 283 -16.94 10.67 0.39
C SER A 283 -17.28 9.88 1.65
N ALA A 284 -16.78 8.65 1.77
CA ALA A 284 -16.98 7.77 2.92
C ALA A 284 -15.91 7.91 3.99
N ALA A 285 -14.78 8.60 3.69
CA ALA A 285 -13.65 8.75 4.61
C ALA A 285 -14.02 9.59 5.84
N PRO A 286 -13.51 9.24 7.04
CA PRO A 286 -13.64 10.08 8.23
C PRO A 286 -13.01 11.46 8.02
N GLY A 287 -13.57 12.50 8.66
CA GLY A 287 -12.96 13.83 8.68
C GLY A 287 -13.12 14.69 7.43
N ARG A 288 -14.02 14.34 6.54
CA ARG A 288 -14.37 15.18 5.39
C ARG A 288 -15.15 16.46 5.81
N PRO A 289 -15.11 17.54 5.00
CA PRO A 289 -15.98 18.70 5.21
C PRO A 289 -17.46 18.29 5.26
N VAL A 290 -18.19 18.86 6.22
CA VAL A 290 -19.62 18.54 6.48
C VAL A 290 -20.52 18.85 5.28
N ASP A 291 -20.09 19.73 4.39
CA ASP A 291 -20.88 20.24 3.27
C ASP A 291 -20.94 19.32 2.03
N ARG A 292 -20.20 18.21 2.00
CA ARG A 292 -20.31 17.23 0.91
C ARG A 292 -21.17 16.05 1.32
N GLU A 293 -22.22 15.76 0.58
CA GLU A 293 -23.07 14.58 0.79
C GLU A 293 -22.25 13.30 0.63
N ARG A 294 -22.52 12.32 1.50
CA ARG A 294 -21.91 10.99 1.41
C ARG A 294 -22.52 10.24 0.23
N ILE A 295 -21.69 9.84 -0.72
CA ILE A 295 -22.10 8.96 -1.82
C ILE A 295 -22.24 7.53 -1.29
N VAL A 296 -23.48 7.06 -1.18
CA VAL A 296 -23.76 5.69 -0.75
C VAL A 296 -23.80 4.79 -1.97
N LEU A 297 -22.81 3.88 -2.05
CA LEU A 297 -22.79 2.90 -3.13
C LEU A 297 -23.91 1.87 -2.94
N THR A 298 -24.73 1.71 -3.96
CA THR A 298 -25.81 0.71 -3.99
C THR A 298 -25.34 -0.59 -4.65
N GLY A 299 -25.92 -1.70 -4.23
CA GLY A 299 -25.60 -3.05 -4.75
C GLY A 299 -24.32 -3.66 -4.17
N ASP A 300 -24.20 -4.98 -4.36
CA ASP A 300 -23.07 -5.75 -3.89
C ASP A 300 -21.84 -5.60 -4.81
N VAL A 301 -20.64 -5.82 -4.24
CA VAL A 301 -19.41 -5.91 -5.04
C VAL A 301 -19.51 -7.12 -5.96
N PRO A 302 -19.34 -6.94 -7.29
CA PRO A 302 -19.41 -8.06 -8.22
C PRO A 302 -18.37 -9.14 -7.94
N SER A 303 -18.69 -10.38 -8.32
CA SER A 303 -17.78 -11.51 -8.10
C SER A 303 -16.52 -11.40 -8.96
N PRO A 304 -15.31 -11.56 -8.39
CA PRO A 304 -14.08 -11.62 -9.15
C PRO A 304 -13.93 -12.88 -10.00
N VAL A 305 -14.84 -13.86 -9.84
CA VAL A 305 -14.91 -15.07 -10.69
C VAL A 305 -15.56 -14.75 -12.03
N ASN A 306 -16.62 -13.93 -12.02
CA ASN A 306 -17.32 -13.49 -13.21
C ASN A 306 -17.47 -11.96 -13.13
N PRO A 307 -16.38 -11.20 -13.36
CA PRO A 307 -16.46 -9.75 -13.33
C PRO A 307 -17.35 -9.23 -14.47
N PRO A 308 -18.02 -8.08 -14.28
CA PRO A 308 -18.80 -7.46 -15.34
C PRO A 308 -17.95 -7.25 -16.60
N THR A 309 -18.57 -7.39 -17.77
CA THR A 309 -17.98 -6.98 -19.04
C THR A 309 -17.87 -5.44 -19.05
N GLY A 310 -16.88 -4.89 -19.73
CA GLY A 310 -16.64 -3.44 -19.76
C GLY A 310 -16.13 -2.87 -18.45
N CYS A 311 -16.63 -1.70 -18.06
CA CYS A 311 -16.29 -1.08 -16.78
C CYS A 311 -16.77 -1.94 -15.61
N ARG A 312 -15.85 -2.39 -14.76
CA ARG A 312 -16.17 -3.28 -13.63
C ARG A 312 -17.04 -2.61 -12.57
N PHE A 313 -17.00 -1.28 -12.49
CA PHE A 313 -17.79 -0.51 -11.55
C PHE A 313 -19.20 -0.18 -12.06
N ARG A 314 -19.52 -0.43 -13.35
CA ARG A 314 -20.78 0.01 -14.00
C ARG A 314 -22.06 -0.36 -13.25
N SER A 315 -22.12 -1.53 -12.59
CA SER A 315 -23.31 -1.98 -11.86
C SER A 315 -23.59 -1.20 -10.56
N ARG A 316 -22.60 -0.44 -10.07
CA ARG A 316 -22.69 0.39 -8.86
C ARG A 316 -22.51 1.89 -9.16
N CYS A 317 -22.28 2.23 -10.44
CA CYS A 317 -21.98 3.59 -10.88
C CYS A 317 -23.26 4.34 -11.22
N TRP A 318 -23.48 5.49 -10.59
CA TRP A 318 -24.62 6.37 -10.87
C TRP A 318 -24.51 7.12 -12.20
N ARG A 319 -23.32 7.13 -12.84
CA ARG A 319 -23.06 7.72 -14.15
C ARG A 319 -22.98 6.69 -15.26
N ALA A 320 -23.35 5.44 -15.01
CA ALA A 320 -23.23 4.38 -15.99
C ALA A 320 -24.12 4.64 -17.20
N THR A 321 -23.54 4.54 -18.39
CA THR A 321 -24.22 4.61 -19.69
C THR A 321 -23.88 3.39 -20.54
N GLU A 322 -24.43 3.26 -21.73
CA GLU A 322 -24.22 2.13 -22.62
C GLU A 322 -22.74 1.94 -23.02
N ILE A 323 -21.98 3.04 -23.19
CA ILE A 323 -20.54 2.94 -23.50
C ILE A 323 -19.73 2.22 -22.41
N CYS A 324 -20.22 2.23 -21.15
CA CYS A 324 -19.58 1.53 -20.04
C CYS A 324 -19.65 -0.01 -20.16
N GLU A 325 -20.33 -0.55 -21.15
CA GLU A 325 -20.24 -1.97 -21.54
C GLU A 325 -18.93 -2.32 -22.25
N THR A 326 -18.20 -1.30 -22.71
CA THR A 326 -16.84 -1.40 -23.22
C THR A 326 -15.83 -1.03 -22.10
N PRO A 327 -14.71 -1.76 -21.94
CA PRO A 327 -13.72 -1.44 -20.93
C PRO A 327 -13.06 -0.07 -21.22
N PRO A 328 -13.08 0.87 -20.26
CA PRO A 328 -12.38 2.13 -20.46
C PRO A 328 -10.86 1.92 -20.36
N PRO A 329 -10.05 2.59 -21.18
CA PRO A 329 -8.59 2.58 -21.03
C PRO A 329 -8.19 3.39 -19.79
N LEU A 330 -7.12 2.98 -19.11
CA LEU A 330 -6.48 3.82 -18.11
C LEU A 330 -5.61 4.85 -18.85
N ALA A 331 -6.10 6.07 -18.95
CA ALA A 331 -5.47 7.15 -19.71
C ALA A 331 -5.74 8.51 -19.06
N VAL A 332 -4.93 9.51 -19.37
CA VAL A 332 -5.18 10.90 -18.95
C VAL A 332 -6.22 11.51 -19.90
N PRO A 333 -7.43 11.87 -19.41
CA PRO A 333 -8.43 12.50 -20.25
C PRO A 333 -8.03 13.96 -20.57
N GLU A 334 -8.58 14.50 -21.64
CA GLU A 334 -8.35 15.90 -22.03
C GLU A 334 -8.81 16.85 -20.90
N GLY A 335 -7.94 17.78 -20.52
CA GLY A 335 -8.20 18.76 -19.47
C GLY A 335 -7.94 18.28 -18.04
N TYR A 336 -7.45 17.05 -17.85
CA TYR A 336 -7.10 16.50 -16.54
C TYR A 336 -5.60 16.19 -16.42
N SER A 337 -5.14 15.98 -15.19
CA SER A 337 -3.69 15.86 -14.87
C SER A 337 -3.21 14.42 -14.65
N HIS A 338 -4.13 13.45 -14.45
CA HIS A 338 -3.77 12.08 -14.08
C HIS A 338 -4.64 11.02 -14.78
N PRO A 339 -4.12 9.79 -14.94
CA PRO A 339 -4.83 8.71 -15.63
C PRO A 339 -6.00 8.15 -14.82
N VAL A 340 -7.13 7.94 -15.52
CA VAL A 340 -8.35 7.34 -14.99
C VAL A 340 -8.97 6.39 -16.01
N ALA A 341 -9.49 5.25 -15.55
CA ALA A 341 -10.21 4.27 -16.37
C ALA A 341 -11.72 4.54 -16.32
N CYS A 342 -12.16 5.64 -16.90
CA CYS A 342 -13.56 6.06 -16.90
C CYS A 342 -13.95 6.73 -18.23
N TRP A 343 -15.16 6.44 -18.75
CA TRP A 343 -15.75 7.14 -19.91
C TRP A 343 -16.36 8.47 -19.55
N HIS A 344 -16.67 8.69 -18.26
CA HIS A 344 -17.29 9.89 -17.71
C HIS A 344 -16.47 10.42 -16.53
N PRO A 345 -15.21 10.84 -16.74
CA PRO A 345 -14.34 11.32 -15.65
C PRO A 345 -14.76 12.71 -15.15
N GLY A 346 -14.31 13.03 -13.93
CA GLY A 346 -14.45 14.35 -13.35
C GLY A 346 -15.63 14.50 -12.38
N PRO A 347 -15.75 15.67 -11.74
CA PRO A 347 -16.86 16.00 -10.85
C PRO A 347 -18.19 16.04 -11.61
N GLU A 348 -19.31 15.92 -10.88
CA GLU A 348 -20.66 16.14 -11.44
C GLU A 348 -20.85 17.58 -11.87
#